data_95ea9f3a2fe6c0368cb897824b82e1b4
#
_entry.id   95ea9f3a2fe6c0368cb897824b82e1b4
#
_cell.length_a   1.000
_cell.length_b   1.000
_cell.length_c   1.000
_cell.angle_alpha   90.00
_cell.angle_beta   90.00
_cell.angle_gamma   90.00
#
_symmetry.space_group_name_H-M   'P 1'
#
loop_
_entity.id
_entity.type
_entity.pdbx_description
1 polymer ?
#
loop_
_entity_poly.entity_id
_entity_poly.type
_entity_poly.pdbx_seq_one_letter_code
_entity_poly.pdbx_strand_id
1 'polypeptide(L)' 'MPLVNIKIYEGHPKARKDELARRITDVICEVTKIPREGVWIVFEEIDPPNWYVGAKPGERSKEA' A
#
# COMPACT_ATOMS: atom_id res chain seq x y z
N MET A 1 2.67 4.47 -18.13
CA MET A 1 1.73 4.74 -17.02
C MET A 1 1.81 3.61 -16.01
N PRO A 2 2.60 3.75 -14.86
CA PRO A 2 2.70 2.66 -13.88
C PRO A 2 1.48 2.59 -12.98
N LEU A 3 1.08 1.36 -12.68
CA LEU A 3 0.09 1.07 -11.64
C LEU A 3 0.77 0.26 -10.56
N VAL A 4 0.75 0.78 -9.33
CA VAL A 4 1.29 0.08 -8.18
C VAL A 4 0.12 -0.43 -7.35
N ASN A 5 0.08 -1.73 -7.13
CA ASN A 5 -0.95 -2.34 -6.31
C ASN A 5 -0.30 -2.82 -5.01
N ILE A 6 -0.79 -2.31 -3.89
CA ILE A 6 -0.24 -2.65 -2.58
C ILE A 6 -1.30 -3.39 -1.79
N LYS A 7 -1.03 -4.66 -1.50
CA LYS A 7 -1.85 -5.41 -0.58
C LYS A 7 -1.30 -5.17 0.82
N ILE A 8 -2.15 -4.78 1.73
CA ILE A 8 -1.74 -4.35 3.06
C ILE A 8 -2.80 -4.80 4.05
N TYR A 9 -2.40 -5.08 5.27
CA TYR A 9 -3.35 -5.37 6.33
C TYR A 9 -4.25 -4.15 6.55
N GLU A 10 -5.52 -4.37 6.75
CA GLU A 10 -6.42 -3.27 7.12
C GLU A 10 -6.11 -2.78 8.52
N GLY A 11 -6.50 -1.57 8.82
CA GLY A 11 -6.28 -0.96 10.12
C GLY A 11 -5.36 0.25 10.11
N HIS A 12 -4.74 0.53 8.96
CA HIS A 12 -3.91 1.74 8.86
C HIS A 12 -4.80 2.96 8.67
N PRO A 13 -4.54 4.05 9.37
CA PRO A 13 -5.31 5.29 9.18
C PRO A 13 -5.08 5.87 7.80
N LYS A 14 -6.07 6.64 7.35
CA LYS A 14 -6.02 7.26 6.03
C LYS A 14 -4.77 8.10 5.84
N ALA A 15 -4.35 8.84 6.88
CA ALA A 15 -3.17 9.70 6.81
C ALA A 15 -1.90 8.90 6.49
N ARG A 16 -1.80 7.69 7.03
CA ARG A 16 -0.64 6.85 6.79
C ARG A 16 -0.60 6.36 5.34
N LYS A 17 -1.75 5.98 4.80
CA LYS A 17 -1.83 5.58 3.40
C LYS A 17 -1.55 6.75 2.48
N ASP A 18 -2.04 7.93 2.82
CA ASP A 18 -1.78 9.14 2.03
C ASP A 18 -0.29 9.44 1.99
N GLU A 19 0.39 9.31 3.11
CA GLU A 19 1.83 9.56 3.18
C GLU A 19 2.59 8.53 2.34
N LEU A 20 2.21 7.27 2.42
CA LEU A 20 2.84 6.21 1.66
C LEU A 20 2.66 6.44 0.16
N ALA A 21 1.44 6.78 -0.26
CA ALA A 21 1.16 7.06 -1.66
C ALA A 21 1.98 8.24 -2.17
N ARG A 22 2.12 9.28 -1.36
CA ARG A 22 2.91 10.46 -1.74
C ARG A 22 4.37 10.09 -1.95
N ARG A 23 4.95 9.35 -1.02
CA ARG A 23 6.37 9.00 -1.10
C ARG A 23 6.67 8.04 -2.25
N ILE A 24 5.78 7.08 -2.48
CA ILE A 24 5.96 6.15 -3.60
C ILE A 24 5.86 6.91 -4.92
N THR A 25 4.89 7.81 -5.03
CA THR A 25 4.76 8.64 -6.23
C THR A 25 6.01 9.47 -6.46
N ASP A 26 6.55 10.09 -5.40
CA ASP A 26 7.77 10.90 -5.52
C ASP A 26 8.92 10.08 -6.09
N VAL A 27 9.13 8.88 -5.58
CA VAL A 27 10.22 8.01 -6.02
C VAL A 27 10.03 7.63 -7.49
N ILE A 28 8.83 7.23 -7.86
CA ILE A 28 8.57 6.82 -9.24
C ILE A 28 8.80 7.98 -10.20
N CYS A 29 8.32 9.16 -9.86
CA CYS A 29 8.51 10.34 -10.71
C CYS A 29 9.99 10.71 -10.81
N GLU A 30 10.72 10.60 -9.73
CA GLU A 30 12.13 10.92 -9.72
C GLU A 30 12.93 9.98 -10.61
N VAL A 31 12.65 8.70 -10.54
CA VAL A 31 13.42 7.68 -11.26
C VAL A 31 12.98 7.58 -12.72
N THR A 32 11.68 7.60 -12.99
CA THR A 32 11.16 7.36 -14.34
C THR A 32 10.93 8.63 -15.14
N LYS A 33 10.88 9.78 -14.49
CA LYS A 33 10.56 11.08 -15.11
C LYS A 33 9.13 11.14 -15.64
N ILE A 34 8.25 10.25 -15.18
CA ILE A 34 6.84 10.27 -15.52
C ILE A 34 6.14 11.33 -14.65
N PRO A 35 5.23 12.13 -15.21
CA PRO A 35 4.47 13.11 -14.42
C PRO A 35 3.64 12.44 -13.33
N ARG A 36 3.38 13.17 -12.25
CA ARG A 36 2.64 12.62 -11.11
C ARG A 36 1.29 12.05 -11.50
N GLU A 37 0.60 12.70 -12.42
CA GLU A 37 -0.72 12.25 -12.86
C GLU A 37 -0.68 10.89 -13.55
N GLY A 38 0.50 10.47 -14.00
CA GLY A 38 0.67 9.18 -14.67
C GLY A 38 0.95 8.04 -13.70
N VAL A 39 1.13 8.33 -12.41
CA VAL A 39 1.42 7.30 -11.41
C VAL A 39 0.14 6.96 -10.67
N TRP A 40 -0.26 5.70 -10.78
CA TRP A 40 -1.48 5.21 -10.13
C TRP A 40 -1.10 4.26 -9.01
N ILE A 41 -1.74 4.42 -7.85
CA ILE A 41 -1.48 3.57 -6.69
C ILE A 41 -2.81 3.12 -6.12
N VAL A 42 -2.94 1.82 -5.92
CA VAL A 42 -4.14 1.21 -5.35
C VAL A 42 -3.74 0.42 -4.12
N PHE A 43 -4.48 0.62 -3.04
CA PHE A 43 -4.32 -0.17 -1.83
C PHE A 43 -5.46 -1.19 -1.77
N GLU A 44 -5.11 -2.44 -1.55
CA GLU A 44 -6.08 -3.48 -1.24
C GLU A 44 -5.90 -3.84 0.23
N GLU A 45 -6.85 -3.48 1.04
CA GLU A 45 -6.79 -3.73 2.47
C GLU A 45 -7.33 -5.14 2.76
N ILE A 46 -6.55 -5.92 3.48
CA ILE A 46 -6.86 -7.31 3.74
C ILE A 46 -6.97 -7.53 5.24
N ASP A 47 -8.06 -8.18 5.64
CA ASP A 47 -8.23 -8.59 7.02
C ASP A 47 -7.12 -9.60 7.34
N PRO A 48 -6.29 -9.35 8.36
CA PRO A 48 -5.14 -10.21 8.64
C PRO A 48 -5.42 -11.70 8.68
N PRO A 49 -6.54 -12.19 9.24
CA PRO A 49 -6.83 -13.63 9.20
C PRO A 49 -6.97 -14.21 7.81
N ASN A 50 -7.14 -13.38 6.79
CA ASN A 50 -7.22 -13.83 5.40
C ASN A 50 -5.87 -13.83 4.70
N TRP A 51 -4.81 -13.50 5.41
CA TRP A 51 -3.46 -13.45 4.87
C TRP A 51 -2.68 -14.63 5.44
N TYR A 52 -2.32 -15.57 4.60
CA TYR A 52 -1.68 -16.80 5.04
C TYR A 52 -0.22 -16.83 4.64
N VAL A 53 0.62 -17.23 5.59
CA VAL A 53 2.03 -17.48 5.33
C VAL A 53 2.31 -18.89 5.81
N GLY A 54 2.66 -19.80 4.88
CA GLY A 54 2.88 -21.19 5.22
C GLY A 54 1.66 -21.82 5.89
N ALA A 55 0.47 -21.53 5.36
CA ALA A 55 -0.81 -22.01 5.90
C ALA A 55 -1.16 -21.44 7.26
N LYS A 56 -0.42 -20.43 7.74
CA LYS A 56 -0.68 -19.81 9.03
C LYS A 56 -1.31 -18.43 8.79
N PRO A 57 -2.51 -18.18 9.32
CA PRO A 57 -3.14 -16.87 9.11
C PRO A 57 -2.48 -15.76 9.90
N GLY A 58 -2.57 -14.55 9.39
CA GLY A 58 -2.09 -13.39 10.10
C GLY A 58 -2.98 -13.05 11.28
N GLU A 59 -2.49 -12.18 12.14
CA GLU A 59 -3.22 -11.75 13.32
C GLU A 59 -3.33 -10.24 13.32
N ARG A 60 -4.46 -9.73 13.79
CA ARG A 60 -4.66 -8.30 13.90
C ARG A 60 -3.72 -7.74 14.96
N SER A 61 -3.15 -6.59 14.64
CA SER A 61 -2.34 -5.86 15.60
C SER A 61 -3.22 -5.34 16.72
N LYS A 62 -2.73 -5.43 17.96
CA LYS A 62 -3.43 -4.88 19.11
C LYS A 62 -3.24 -3.38 19.23
N GLU A 63 -2.38 -2.82 18.39
CA GLU A 63 -2.07 -1.40 18.39
C GLU A 63 -2.74 -0.66 17.23
N ALA A 64 -3.85 -1.11 16.83
CA ALA A 64 -4.57 -0.51 15.70
C ALA A 64 -4.86 0.97 15.93
#